data_694528911163658ef93ce08247c5209e
#
_entry.id   694528911163658ef93ce08247c5209e
#
_cell.length_a   1.000
_cell.length_b   1.000
_cell.length_c   1.000
_cell.angle_alpha   90.00
_cell.angle_beta   90.00
_cell.angle_gamma   90.00
#
_symmetry.space_group_name_H-M   'P 1'
#
loop_
_entity.id
_entity.type
_entity.pdbx_description
1 polymer ?
#
loop_
_entity_poly.entity_id
_entity_poly.type
_entity_poly.pdbx_seq_one_letter_code
_entity_poly.pdbx_strand_id
1 'polypeptide(L)'
;MHIKIKKKILEKRGSIDMLDKNKVKLGIAPIGWTNDDMPDLGSENTFEQCVSEMALAGFTGCEVGNKYPKDTKVLKKALDLRGMQICNAWFSTFLTTKPYEETEKEFIKHITFLKEMGAKVVGVSEQGHSIQGTDLSIFNDKYVMNDEEWDMLCTGLNKLGKVAKDMGIALTFHHHMGTVVQTAAEIDRMMENTDPELFSLLFDSGHLAYCGEDYMAVLKKYAKRIKHVHLKDIRPEVIAKVKAENLSFLQGVRLGTFTVPGDGAIDFAPIFDVLAETGYEGYVLVEAEQDPAIANPFEYALKARKYIAEKAGL
;
A
#
# COMPACT_ATOMS: atom_id res chain seq x y z
N MET A 1 9.09 36.95 20.43
CA MET A 1 7.78 36.31 20.66
C MET A 1 7.62 35.03 19.85
N HIS A 2 8.00 34.98 18.57
CA HIS A 2 7.91 33.78 17.70
C HIS A 2 8.74 32.57 18.13
N ILE A 3 9.95 32.79 18.70
CA ILE A 3 10.85 31.70 19.17
C ILE A 3 10.31 31.02 20.44
N LYS A 4 9.66 31.77 21.34
CA LYS A 4 9.03 31.20 22.55
C LYS A 4 7.77 30.40 22.24
N ILE A 5 7.03 30.75 21.18
CA ILE A 5 5.85 30.01 20.73
C ILE A 5 6.28 28.69 20.08
N LYS A 6 7.32 28.68 19.24
CA LYS A 6 7.89 27.41 18.69
C LYS A 6 8.43 26.48 19.78
N LYS A 7 9.10 27.02 20.81
CA LYS A 7 9.59 26.22 21.95
C LYS A 7 8.45 25.65 22.80
N LYS A 8 7.36 26.40 23.00
CA LYS A 8 6.18 25.96 23.75
C LYS A 8 5.33 24.94 22.99
N ILE A 9 5.35 24.97 21.64
CA ILE A 9 4.71 23.97 20.77
C ILE A 9 5.56 22.69 20.75
N LEU A 10 6.89 22.79 20.78
CA LEU A 10 7.81 21.65 20.91
C LEU A 10 7.76 21.04 22.32
N GLU A 11 7.58 21.83 23.36
CA GLU A 11 7.44 21.35 24.75
C GLU A 11 6.03 20.78 25.06
N LYS A 12 4.99 21.12 24.27
CA LYS A 12 3.66 20.51 24.33
C LYS A 12 3.50 19.23 23.48
N ARG A 13 4.44 18.91 22.59
CA ARG A 13 4.70 17.56 22.11
C ARG A 13 5.51 16.81 23.18
N GLY A 14 4.92 16.69 24.37
CA GLY A 14 5.44 15.76 25.36
C GLY A 14 5.59 14.39 24.72
N SER A 15 6.81 13.86 24.73
CA SER A 15 7.24 12.53 24.26
C SER A 15 6.17 11.73 23.50
N ILE A 16 5.79 12.19 22.32
CA ILE A 16 5.14 11.32 21.34
C ILE A 16 6.25 10.34 21.00
N ASP A 17 6.04 9.08 21.33
CA ASP A 17 6.98 8.02 20.98
C ASP A 17 7.16 8.04 19.47
N MET A 18 8.36 8.43 19.01
CA MET A 18 8.69 8.36 17.58
C MET A 18 8.75 6.89 17.17
N LEU A 19 8.47 6.62 15.91
CA LEU A 19 8.60 5.25 15.38
C LEU A 19 10.00 4.69 15.68
N ASP A 20 10.05 3.49 16.26
CA ASP A 20 11.32 2.83 16.59
C ASP A 20 12.03 2.39 15.29
N LYS A 21 13.14 3.07 14.96
CA LYS A 21 13.95 2.79 13.76
C LYS A 21 14.53 1.38 13.69
N ASN A 22 14.58 0.67 14.81
CA ASN A 22 15.03 -0.72 14.83
C ASN A 22 13.92 -1.67 14.41
N LYS A 23 12.66 -1.26 14.52
CA LYS A 23 11.47 -2.06 14.26
C LYS A 23 10.72 -1.63 12.98
N VAL A 24 10.72 -0.34 12.69
CA VAL A 24 10.05 0.22 11.51
C VAL A 24 11.08 0.60 10.46
N LYS A 25 10.88 0.07 9.26
CA LYS A 25 11.73 0.31 8.09
C LYS A 25 10.95 1.06 7.03
N LEU A 26 11.69 1.76 6.17
CA LEU A 26 11.11 2.55 5.09
C LEU A 26 11.25 1.84 3.75
N GLY A 27 10.13 1.68 3.06
CA GLY A 27 10.04 1.12 1.72
C GLY A 27 9.40 2.07 0.72
N ILE A 28 9.52 1.75 -0.56
CA ILE A 28 8.85 2.46 -1.65
C ILE A 28 8.45 1.49 -2.76
N ALA A 29 7.24 1.68 -3.32
CA ALA A 29 6.74 0.87 -4.42
C ALA A 29 7.34 1.30 -5.77
N PRO A 30 7.57 0.36 -6.70
CA PRO A 30 8.10 0.65 -8.02
C PRO A 30 7.11 1.38 -8.94
N ILE A 31 5.83 1.44 -8.57
CA ILE A 31 4.75 1.96 -9.41
C ILE A 31 4.92 3.44 -9.80
N GLY A 32 5.72 4.20 -9.06
CA GLY A 32 6.10 5.57 -9.44
C GLY A 32 7.11 5.65 -10.59
N TRP A 33 7.84 4.56 -10.88
CA TRP A 33 8.78 4.47 -12.01
C TRP A 33 8.17 3.78 -13.23
N THR A 34 7.38 2.72 -12.98
CA THR A 34 6.73 1.91 -14.01
C THR A 34 5.37 1.50 -13.51
N ASN A 35 4.33 1.79 -14.26
CA ASN A 35 2.97 1.45 -13.85
C ASN A 35 2.57 0.09 -14.43
N ASP A 36 2.19 -0.86 -13.57
CA ASP A 36 1.84 -2.22 -13.96
C ASP A 36 0.45 -2.28 -14.66
N ASP A 37 -0.46 -1.37 -14.29
CA ASP A 37 -1.81 -1.27 -14.90
C ASP A 37 -1.81 -0.42 -16.17
N MET A 38 -0.81 0.46 -16.33
CA MET A 38 -0.63 1.33 -17.49
C MET A 38 0.82 1.22 -18.02
N PRO A 39 1.15 0.15 -18.78
CA PRO A 39 2.52 -0.16 -19.19
C PRO A 39 3.19 0.90 -20.10
N ASP A 40 2.42 1.84 -20.63
CA ASP A 40 2.92 3.00 -21.36
C ASP A 40 3.57 4.03 -20.46
N LEU A 41 3.21 4.09 -19.17
CA LEU A 41 3.81 5.00 -18.19
C LEU A 41 5.12 4.43 -17.65
N GLY A 42 6.22 5.12 -17.93
CA GLY A 42 7.55 4.74 -17.47
C GLY A 42 8.14 3.53 -18.21
N SER A 43 7.69 3.26 -19.45
CA SER A 43 8.19 2.13 -20.22
C SER A 43 9.70 2.17 -20.47
N GLU A 44 10.30 3.36 -20.47
CA GLU A 44 11.75 3.62 -20.61
C GLU A 44 12.54 3.32 -19.33
N ASN A 45 11.93 3.36 -18.14
CA ASN A 45 12.63 3.11 -16.89
C ASN A 45 12.97 1.62 -16.74
N THR A 46 14.23 1.34 -16.40
CA THR A 46 14.70 -0.03 -16.18
C THR A 46 14.56 -0.45 -14.73
N PHE A 47 14.59 -1.76 -14.48
CA PHE A 47 14.67 -2.31 -13.12
C PHE A 47 15.86 -1.75 -12.34
N GLU A 48 17.05 -1.74 -12.97
CA GLU A 48 18.29 -1.29 -12.34
C GLU A 48 18.24 0.19 -11.96
N GLN A 49 17.65 1.03 -12.82
CA GLN A 49 17.42 2.44 -12.52
C GLN A 49 16.47 2.57 -11.31
N CYS A 50 15.32 1.92 -11.37
CA CYS A 50 14.31 1.98 -10.34
C CYS A 50 14.89 1.65 -8.95
N VAL A 51 15.52 0.47 -8.78
CA VAL A 51 16.06 0.07 -7.47
C VAL A 51 17.29 0.87 -7.04
N SER A 52 18.05 1.44 -7.99
CA SER A 52 19.18 2.33 -7.65
C SER A 52 18.70 3.68 -7.14
N GLU A 53 17.70 4.27 -7.78
CA GLU A 53 17.11 5.54 -7.35
C GLU A 53 16.38 5.40 -6.00
N MET A 54 15.67 4.29 -5.77
CA MET A 54 15.08 3.98 -4.45
C MET A 54 16.14 3.96 -3.35
N ALA A 55 17.25 3.24 -3.58
CA ALA A 55 18.34 3.14 -2.61
C ALA A 55 19.03 4.49 -2.40
N LEU A 56 19.31 5.26 -3.47
CA LEU A 56 19.88 6.61 -3.39
C LEU A 56 18.98 7.59 -2.65
N ALA A 57 17.66 7.43 -2.76
CA ALA A 57 16.70 8.22 -1.98
C ALA A 57 16.65 7.81 -0.49
N GLY A 58 17.31 6.71 -0.10
CA GLY A 58 17.44 6.26 1.29
C GLY A 58 16.36 5.29 1.75
N PHE A 59 15.71 4.59 0.82
CA PHE A 59 14.80 3.49 1.13
C PHE A 59 15.56 2.16 1.24
N THR A 60 15.06 1.25 2.08
CA THR A 60 15.68 -0.06 2.32
C THR A 60 14.80 -1.24 1.92
N GLY A 61 13.56 -0.97 1.56
CA GLY A 61 12.61 -1.96 1.07
C GLY A 61 11.90 -1.52 -0.18
N CYS A 62 11.45 -2.49 -0.97
CA CYS A 62 10.56 -2.24 -2.11
C CYS A 62 9.54 -3.37 -2.27
N GLU A 63 8.49 -3.08 -3.00
CA GLU A 63 7.60 -4.10 -3.56
C GLU A 63 8.12 -4.58 -4.91
N VAL A 64 7.53 -5.65 -5.43
CA VAL A 64 7.91 -6.23 -6.72
C VAL A 64 7.13 -5.54 -7.84
N GLY A 65 7.83 -5.03 -8.84
CA GLY A 65 7.24 -4.53 -10.08
C GLY A 65 7.37 -5.53 -11.24
N ASN A 66 6.61 -5.32 -12.29
CA ASN A 66 6.55 -6.20 -13.46
C ASN A 66 7.89 -6.36 -14.21
N LYS A 67 8.78 -5.37 -14.11
CA LYS A 67 10.13 -5.39 -14.72
C LYS A 67 11.19 -6.09 -13.88
N TYR A 68 10.83 -6.56 -12.68
CA TYR A 68 11.81 -7.19 -11.79
C TYR A 68 12.17 -8.60 -12.30
N PRO A 69 13.45 -9.01 -12.17
CA PRO A 69 13.88 -10.38 -12.48
C PRO A 69 13.03 -11.41 -11.74
N LYS A 70 12.58 -12.44 -12.45
CA LYS A 70 11.79 -13.54 -11.85
C LYS A 70 12.68 -14.58 -11.16
N ASP A 71 13.95 -14.66 -11.52
CA ASP A 71 14.93 -15.47 -10.82
C ASP A 71 15.30 -14.83 -9.49
N THR A 72 14.98 -15.50 -8.38
CA THR A 72 15.18 -14.99 -7.03
C THR A 72 16.65 -14.74 -6.70
N LYS A 73 17.59 -15.51 -7.27
CA LYS A 73 19.02 -15.33 -7.04
C LYS A 73 19.53 -14.05 -7.74
N VAL A 74 19.06 -13.83 -8.97
CA VAL A 74 19.39 -12.61 -9.73
C VAL A 74 18.81 -11.38 -9.03
N LEU A 75 17.52 -11.44 -8.68
CA LEU A 75 16.84 -10.35 -8.00
C LEU A 75 17.47 -10.05 -6.64
N LYS A 76 17.69 -11.07 -5.82
CA LYS A 76 18.31 -10.90 -4.50
C LYS A 76 19.68 -10.27 -4.59
N LYS A 77 20.55 -10.75 -5.50
CA LYS A 77 21.89 -10.17 -5.71
C LYS A 77 21.82 -8.69 -6.09
N ALA A 78 20.91 -8.33 -6.99
CA ALA A 78 20.74 -6.95 -7.44
C ALA A 78 20.30 -6.01 -6.30
N LEU A 79 19.39 -6.49 -5.44
CA LEU A 79 18.90 -5.75 -4.27
C LEU A 79 19.95 -5.67 -3.16
N ASP A 80 20.63 -6.79 -2.84
CA ASP A 80 21.66 -6.84 -1.80
C ASP A 80 22.81 -5.84 -2.09
N LEU A 81 23.21 -5.67 -3.36
CA LEU A 81 24.21 -4.69 -3.79
C LEU A 81 23.81 -3.23 -3.47
N ARG A 82 22.53 -2.98 -3.24
CA ARG A 82 21.96 -1.65 -2.97
C ARG A 82 21.44 -1.50 -1.53
N GLY A 83 21.63 -2.52 -0.69
CA GLY A 83 21.07 -2.54 0.66
C GLY A 83 19.55 -2.59 0.69
N MET A 84 18.92 -3.09 -0.38
CA MET A 84 17.47 -3.19 -0.55
C MET A 84 16.98 -4.62 -0.31
N GLN A 85 15.70 -4.77 0.07
CA GLN A 85 15.05 -6.07 0.14
C GLN A 85 13.60 -5.98 -0.33
N ILE A 86 13.02 -7.10 -0.77
CA ILE A 86 11.57 -7.17 -0.99
C ILE A 86 10.87 -7.20 0.37
N CYS A 87 9.91 -6.30 0.56
CA CYS A 87 9.10 -6.24 1.79
C CYS A 87 7.69 -6.78 1.59
N ASN A 88 7.15 -6.70 0.40
CA ASN A 88 5.82 -7.16 0.01
C ASN A 88 5.76 -7.35 -1.51
N ALA A 89 4.71 -8.00 -1.99
CA ALA A 89 4.28 -7.98 -3.38
C ALA A 89 2.77 -8.18 -3.46
N TRP A 90 2.13 -7.50 -4.41
CA TRP A 90 0.71 -7.64 -4.71
C TRP A 90 0.37 -9.06 -5.18
N PHE A 91 -0.74 -9.60 -4.67
CA PHE A 91 -1.36 -10.81 -5.17
C PHE A 91 -2.85 -10.63 -5.40
N SER A 92 -3.32 -10.86 -6.62
CA SER A 92 -4.74 -10.82 -6.97
C SER A 92 -5.43 -12.11 -6.56
N THR A 93 -6.42 -12.01 -5.66
CA THR A 93 -7.33 -13.12 -5.36
C THR A 93 -8.57 -13.04 -6.23
N PHE A 94 -9.22 -14.17 -6.47
CA PHE A 94 -10.47 -14.31 -7.22
C PHE A 94 -11.43 -15.23 -6.46
N LEU A 95 -11.49 -15.06 -5.15
CA LEU A 95 -12.24 -15.93 -4.22
C LEU A 95 -13.75 -15.88 -4.44
N THR A 96 -14.25 -14.76 -4.99
CA THR A 96 -15.68 -14.57 -5.28
C THR A 96 -16.10 -15.06 -6.66
N THR A 97 -15.14 -15.35 -7.55
CA THR A 97 -15.43 -15.64 -8.97
C THR A 97 -14.78 -16.91 -9.50
N LYS A 98 -13.86 -17.52 -8.74
CA LYS A 98 -13.15 -18.76 -9.12
C LYS A 98 -13.16 -19.77 -7.97
N PRO A 99 -12.98 -21.07 -8.28
CA PRO A 99 -12.76 -22.07 -7.23
C PRO A 99 -11.57 -21.70 -6.34
N TYR A 100 -11.70 -21.90 -5.04
CA TYR A 100 -10.66 -21.58 -4.05
C TYR A 100 -9.31 -22.20 -4.38
N GLU A 101 -9.33 -23.46 -4.84
CA GLU A 101 -8.13 -24.26 -5.12
C GLU A 101 -7.27 -23.65 -6.24
N GLU A 102 -7.88 -22.94 -7.19
CA GLU A 102 -7.14 -22.24 -8.24
C GLU A 102 -6.36 -21.05 -7.66
N THR A 103 -7.03 -20.25 -6.82
CA THR A 103 -6.40 -19.12 -6.12
C THR A 103 -5.32 -19.61 -5.17
N GLU A 104 -5.56 -20.65 -4.36
CA GLU A 104 -4.59 -21.22 -3.43
C GLU A 104 -3.32 -21.72 -4.13
N LYS A 105 -3.46 -22.42 -5.24
CA LYS A 105 -2.32 -22.92 -6.02
C LYS A 105 -1.38 -21.81 -6.47
N GLU A 106 -1.91 -20.72 -7.01
CA GLU A 106 -1.10 -19.57 -7.44
C GLU A 106 -0.57 -18.80 -6.23
N PHE A 107 -1.35 -18.69 -5.16
CA PHE A 107 -0.94 -18.05 -3.93
C PHE A 107 0.27 -18.74 -3.29
N ILE A 108 0.29 -20.08 -3.22
CA ILE A 108 1.43 -20.84 -2.69
C ILE A 108 2.71 -20.54 -3.49
N LYS A 109 2.63 -20.46 -4.81
CA LYS A 109 3.79 -20.09 -5.64
C LYS A 109 4.28 -18.69 -5.30
N HIS A 110 3.36 -17.75 -5.17
CA HIS A 110 3.66 -16.36 -4.88
C HIS A 110 4.32 -16.19 -3.50
N ILE A 111 3.77 -16.80 -2.45
CA ILE A 111 4.35 -16.69 -1.11
C ILE A 111 5.65 -17.50 -0.97
N THR A 112 5.86 -18.54 -1.77
CA THR A 112 7.15 -19.25 -1.86
C THR A 112 8.24 -18.31 -2.37
N PHE A 113 7.95 -17.57 -3.46
CA PHE A 113 8.84 -16.52 -3.97
C PHE A 113 9.11 -15.45 -2.90
N LEU A 114 8.07 -14.92 -2.23
CA LEU A 114 8.23 -13.92 -1.18
C LEU A 114 9.08 -14.43 -0.02
N LYS A 115 8.89 -15.66 0.39
CA LYS A 115 9.71 -16.30 1.45
C LYS A 115 11.18 -16.39 1.05
N GLU A 116 11.49 -16.79 -0.19
CA GLU A 116 12.86 -16.82 -0.71
C GLU A 116 13.49 -15.41 -0.74
N MET A 117 12.70 -14.40 -1.04
CA MET A 117 13.11 -12.99 -1.01
C MET A 117 13.19 -12.38 0.40
N GLY A 118 12.77 -13.12 1.43
CA GLY A 118 12.85 -12.70 2.83
C GLY A 118 11.71 -11.80 3.30
N ALA A 119 10.66 -11.60 2.50
CA ALA A 119 9.47 -10.86 2.90
C ALA A 119 8.74 -11.54 4.06
N LYS A 120 8.09 -10.74 4.90
CA LYS A 120 7.34 -11.20 6.07
C LYS A 120 5.84 -11.01 5.94
N VAL A 121 5.42 -10.30 4.93
CA VAL A 121 4.01 -10.04 4.62
C VAL A 121 3.73 -10.32 3.15
N VAL A 122 2.47 -10.60 2.83
CA VAL A 122 1.92 -10.62 1.49
C VAL A 122 0.67 -9.76 1.45
N GLY A 123 0.61 -8.81 0.52
CA GLY A 123 -0.55 -7.97 0.26
C GLY A 123 -1.47 -8.61 -0.78
N VAL A 124 -2.69 -8.98 -0.40
CA VAL A 124 -3.68 -9.50 -1.33
C VAL A 124 -4.82 -8.51 -1.53
N SER A 125 -5.44 -8.53 -2.70
CA SER A 125 -6.67 -7.80 -2.99
C SER A 125 -7.61 -8.66 -3.82
N GLU A 126 -8.91 -8.61 -3.53
CA GLU A 126 -9.92 -9.36 -4.30
C GLU A 126 -10.20 -8.67 -5.63
N GLN A 127 -9.89 -9.34 -6.73
CA GLN A 127 -10.05 -8.84 -8.07
C GLN A 127 -11.28 -9.42 -8.80
N GLY A 128 -11.99 -10.32 -8.15
CA GLY A 128 -13.33 -10.71 -8.59
C GLY A 128 -14.24 -9.47 -8.63
N HIS A 129 -14.84 -9.20 -9.78
CA HIS A 129 -15.70 -8.02 -10.01
C HIS A 129 -15.01 -6.65 -9.87
N SER A 130 -13.67 -6.59 -9.86
CA SER A 130 -12.93 -5.32 -9.85
C SER A 130 -13.13 -4.54 -11.14
N ILE A 131 -13.32 -3.22 -11.02
CA ILE A 131 -13.40 -2.30 -12.15
C ILE A 131 -12.17 -1.39 -12.26
N GLN A 132 -11.15 -1.58 -11.40
CA GLN A 132 -9.97 -0.68 -11.37
C GLN A 132 -9.24 -0.60 -12.71
N GLY A 133 -9.17 -1.69 -13.48
CA GLY A 133 -8.53 -1.76 -14.79
C GLY A 133 -9.48 -1.49 -15.97
N THR A 134 -10.68 -0.94 -15.74
CA THR A 134 -11.71 -0.70 -16.76
C THR A 134 -11.96 0.79 -16.97
N ASP A 135 -12.77 1.14 -17.99
CA ASP A 135 -13.21 2.51 -18.23
C ASP A 135 -14.49 2.89 -17.46
N LEU A 136 -14.97 2.03 -16.56
CA LEU A 136 -16.17 2.29 -15.76
C LEU A 136 -15.91 3.39 -14.73
N SER A 137 -16.97 4.14 -14.38
CA SER A 137 -16.88 5.21 -13.38
C SER A 137 -16.55 4.64 -12.00
N ILE A 138 -15.42 5.09 -11.46
CA ILE A 138 -14.91 4.55 -10.19
C ILE A 138 -15.83 4.80 -8.99
N PHE A 139 -16.69 5.82 -9.07
CA PHE A 139 -17.62 6.15 -7.99
C PHE A 139 -19.03 5.62 -8.21
N ASN A 140 -19.44 5.36 -9.45
CA ASN A 140 -20.82 5.01 -9.77
C ASN A 140 -21.02 3.53 -10.08
N ASP A 141 -20.02 2.86 -10.64
CA ASP A 141 -20.17 1.52 -11.22
C ASP A 141 -19.50 0.41 -10.39
N LYS A 142 -19.06 0.74 -9.15
CA LYS A 142 -18.47 -0.24 -8.25
C LYS A 142 -19.44 -1.39 -7.95
N TYR A 143 -18.94 -2.62 -8.05
CA TYR A 143 -19.70 -3.81 -7.70
C TYR A 143 -19.93 -3.89 -6.18
N VAL A 144 -21.11 -4.31 -5.76
CA VAL A 144 -21.47 -4.53 -4.36
C VAL A 144 -21.78 -6.01 -4.18
N MET A 145 -20.99 -6.69 -3.34
CA MET A 145 -21.14 -8.11 -3.04
C MET A 145 -22.42 -8.39 -2.24
N ASN A 146 -23.06 -9.51 -2.57
CA ASN A 146 -24.11 -10.10 -1.75
C ASN A 146 -23.52 -10.88 -0.55
N ASP A 147 -24.37 -11.43 0.33
CA ASP A 147 -23.92 -12.11 1.55
C ASP A 147 -23.17 -13.40 1.26
N GLU A 148 -23.52 -14.14 0.21
CA GLU A 148 -22.84 -15.38 -0.20
C GLU A 148 -21.42 -15.08 -0.70
N GLU A 149 -21.23 -14.04 -1.48
CA GLU A 149 -19.91 -13.59 -1.94
C GLU A 149 -19.03 -13.12 -0.77
N TRP A 150 -19.60 -12.46 0.23
CA TRP A 150 -18.90 -12.10 1.45
C TRP A 150 -18.44 -13.33 2.23
N ASP A 151 -19.27 -14.36 2.35
CA ASP A 151 -18.91 -15.62 3.01
C ASP A 151 -17.80 -16.35 2.24
N MET A 152 -17.87 -16.37 0.91
CA MET A 152 -16.81 -16.92 0.05
C MET A 152 -15.50 -16.18 0.26
N LEU A 153 -15.50 -14.85 0.23
CA LEU A 153 -14.32 -14.02 0.43
C LEU A 153 -13.70 -14.26 1.80
N CYS A 154 -14.45 -14.09 2.89
CA CYS A 154 -13.92 -14.18 4.25
C CYS A 154 -13.43 -15.59 4.60
N THR A 155 -14.16 -16.63 4.16
CA THR A 155 -13.73 -18.03 4.32
C THR A 155 -12.45 -18.31 3.54
N GLY A 156 -12.37 -17.85 2.30
CA GLY A 156 -11.18 -18.00 1.46
C GLY A 156 -9.96 -17.29 2.03
N LEU A 157 -10.14 -16.05 2.52
CA LEU A 157 -9.08 -15.29 3.18
C LEU A 157 -8.55 -15.96 4.44
N ASN A 158 -9.42 -16.53 5.28
CA ASN A 158 -8.99 -17.30 6.45
C ASN A 158 -8.18 -18.54 6.06
N LYS A 159 -8.57 -19.26 5.01
CA LYS A 159 -7.81 -20.41 4.48
C LYS A 159 -6.45 -19.99 3.95
N LEU A 160 -6.37 -18.95 3.11
CA LEU A 160 -5.10 -18.40 2.60
C LEU A 160 -4.22 -17.88 3.73
N GLY A 161 -4.82 -17.24 4.76
CA GLY A 161 -4.14 -16.77 5.96
C GLY A 161 -3.47 -17.90 6.73
N LYS A 162 -4.14 -19.05 6.84
CA LYS A 162 -3.53 -20.24 7.44
C LYS A 162 -2.34 -20.75 6.63
N VAL A 163 -2.47 -20.83 5.32
CA VAL A 163 -1.37 -21.24 4.42
C VAL A 163 -0.17 -20.30 4.57
N ALA A 164 -0.40 -18.97 4.58
CA ALA A 164 0.65 -17.98 4.75
C ALA A 164 1.32 -18.09 6.13
N LYS A 165 0.53 -18.23 7.21
CA LYS A 165 1.03 -18.38 8.59
C LYS A 165 1.92 -19.62 8.73
N ASP A 166 1.52 -20.76 8.15
CA ASP A 166 2.30 -22.01 8.17
C ASP A 166 3.66 -21.84 7.43
N MET A 167 3.76 -20.89 6.49
CA MET A 167 5.00 -20.54 5.80
C MET A 167 5.79 -19.40 6.48
N GLY A 168 5.27 -18.83 7.57
CA GLY A 168 5.90 -17.73 8.32
C GLY A 168 5.75 -16.36 7.68
N ILE A 169 4.67 -16.15 6.91
CA ILE A 169 4.29 -14.91 6.24
C ILE A 169 2.92 -14.46 6.78
N ALA A 170 2.75 -13.18 7.09
CA ALA A 170 1.46 -12.62 7.45
C ALA A 170 0.67 -12.24 6.20
N LEU A 171 -0.58 -12.72 6.11
CA LEU A 171 -1.53 -12.28 5.09
C LEU A 171 -2.07 -10.90 5.46
N THR A 172 -1.96 -9.94 4.54
CA THR A 172 -2.54 -8.61 4.66
C THR A 172 -3.47 -8.34 3.49
N PHE A 173 -4.59 -7.66 3.73
CA PHE A 173 -5.52 -7.29 2.66
C PHE A 173 -5.38 -5.82 2.31
N HIS A 174 -5.18 -5.56 1.04
CA HIS A 174 -5.14 -4.22 0.47
C HIS A 174 -6.53 -3.85 -0.07
N HIS A 175 -7.27 -3.04 0.69
CA HIS A 175 -8.48 -2.39 0.20
C HIS A 175 -8.11 -1.40 -0.90
N HIS A 176 -8.89 -1.34 -1.97
CA HIS A 176 -8.48 -0.57 -3.14
C HIS A 176 -9.68 0.04 -3.86
N MET A 177 -9.51 1.24 -4.40
CA MET A 177 -10.51 1.87 -5.26
C MET A 177 -10.87 0.97 -6.44
N GLY A 178 -12.18 0.78 -6.67
CA GLY A 178 -12.70 -0.04 -7.78
C GLY A 178 -12.75 -1.54 -7.51
N THR A 179 -12.28 -2.02 -6.35
CA THR A 179 -12.46 -3.41 -5.93
C THR A 179 -13.71 -3.58 -5.08
N VAL A 180 -14.04 -4.82 -4.74
CA VAL A 180 -15.21 -5.14 -3.90
C VAL A 180 -15.04 -4.73 -2.44
N VAL A 181 -13.80 -4.46 -1.98
CA VAL A 181 -13.51 -3.91 -0.65
C VAL A 181 -12.82 -2.55 -0.82
N GLN A 182 -13.60 -1.48 -0.76
CA GLN A 182 -13.16 -0.11 -0.99
C GLN A 182 -13.48 0.82 0.19
N THR A 183 -14.66 0.69 0.80
CA THR A 183 -15.18 1.59 1.84
C THR A 183 -14.83 1.12 3.25
N ALA A 184 -14.88 2.03 4.22
CA ALA A 184 -14.70 1.69 5.62
C ALA A 184 -15.69 0.62 6.11
N ALA A 185 -16.96 0.68 5.67
CA ALA A 185 -17.97 -0.31 6.01
C ALA A 185 -17.65 -1.70 5.45
N GLU A 186 -17.10 -1.78 4.24
CA GLU A 186 -16.66 -3.04 3.64
C GLU A 186 -15.41 -3.59 4.34
N ILE A 187 -14.47 -2.72 4.72
CA ILE A 187 -13.34 -3.12 5.55
C ILE A 187 -13.83 -3.65 6.90
N ASP A 188 -14.77 -2.97 7.53
CA ASP A 188 -15.35 -3.41 8.80
C ASP A 188 -15.97 -4.81 8.67
N ARG A 189 -16.80 -5.02 7.64
CA ARG A 189 -17.45 -6.32 7.39
C ARG A 189 -16.40 -7.43 7.18
N MET A 190 -15.38 -7.19 6.40
CA MET A 190 -14.29 -8.15 6.16
C MET A 190 -13.52 -8.45 7.45
N MET A 191 -13.14 -7.43 8.20
CA MET A 191 -12.33 -7.57 9.41
C MET A 191 -13.11 -8.27 10.55
N GLU A 192 -14.41 -8.08 10.64
CA GLU A 192 -15.28 -8.71 11.63
C GLU A 192 -15.55 -10.19 11.32
N ASN A 193 -15.50 -10.58 10.05
CA ASN A 193 -15.76 -11.96 9.59
C ASN A 193 -14.47 -12.75 9.26
N THR A 194 -13.30 -12.23 9.64
CA THR A 194 -12.00 -12.92 9.45
C THR A 194 -11.28 -13.12 10.78
N ASP A 195 -10.56 -14.25 10.88
CA ASP A 195 -9.78 -14.61 12.08
C ASP A 195 -8.59 -13.65 12.27
N PRO A 196 -8.52 -12.91 13.38
CA PRO A 196 -7.41 -11.97 13.65
C PRO A 196 -6.04 -12.63 13.77
N GLU A 197 -5.96 -13.94 14.03
CA GLU A 197 -4.72 -14.70 14.09
C GLU A 197 -4.20 -15.13 12.72
N LEU A 198 -5.05 -15.07 11.69
CA LEU A 198 -4.75 -15.52 10.34
C LEU A 198 -4.72 -14.37 9.32
N PHE A 199 -5.43 -13.29 9.62
CA PHE A 199 -5.71 -12.23 8.67
C PHE A 199 -5.46 -10.85 9.26
N SER A 200 -4.81 -9.98 8.48
CA SER A 200 -4.42 -8.63 8.86
C SER A 200 -4.80 -7.63 7.77
N LEU A 201 -4.77 -6.34 8.10
CA LEU A 201 -5.01 -5.26 7.16
C LEU A 201 -3.69 -4.69 6.65
N LEU A 202 -3.61 -4.46 5.36
CA LEU A 202 -2.71 -3.49 4.76
C LEU A 202 -3.47 -2.15 4.76
N PHE A 203 -2.96 -1.19 5.52
CA PHE A 203 -3.57 0.14 5.59
C PHE A 203 -3.01 1.02 4.48
N ASP A 204 -3.88 1.56 3.64
CA ASP A 204 -3.54 2.54 2.62
C ASP A 204 -4.30 3.84 2.85
N SER A 205 -3.59 4.93 3.10
CA SER A 205 -4.18 6.24 3.37
C SER A 205 -4.84 6.87 2.15
N GLY A 206 -4.25 6.67 0.97
CA GLY A 206 -4.69 7.30 -0.26
C GLY A 206 -5.99 6.72 -0.80
N HIS A 207 -6.14 5.41 -0.82
CA HIS A 207 -7.38 4.78 -1.29
C HIS A 207 -8.57 5.13 -0.41
N LEU A 208 -8.41 5.14 0.92
CA LEU A 208 -9.46 5.59 1.84
C LEU A 208 -9.82 7.06 1.64
N ALA A 209 -8.82 7.94 1.54
CA ALA A 209 -9.06 9.35 1.28
C ALA A 209 -9.71 9.60 -0.09
N TYR A 210 -9.33 8.82 -1.12
CA TYR A 210 -9.91 8.91 -2.46
C TYR A 210 -11.40 8.58 -2.46
N CYS A 211 -11.84 7.55 -1.74
CA CYS A 211 -13.26 7.26 -1.67
C CYS A 211 -14.03 8.18 -0.70
N GLY A 212 -13.34 9.03 0.05
CA GLY A 212 -13.93 10.02 0.95
C GLY A 212 -14.16 9.50 2.37
N GLU A 213 -13.46 8.44 2.76
CA GLU A 213 -13.55 7.81 4.08
C GLU A 213 -12.62 8.48 5.10
N ASP A 214 -12.96 8.35 6.36
CA ASP A 214 -12.09 8.73 7.47
C ASP A 214 -11.01 7.66 7.68
N TYR A 215 -9.88 7.83 6.98
CA TYR A 215 -8.74 6.91 7.08
C TYR A 215 -8.17 6.85 8.50
N MET A 216 -8.28 7.92 9.31
CA MET A 216 -7.82 7.92 10.68
C MET A 216 -8.72 7.07 11.61
N ALA A 217 -10.03 7.03 11.36
CA ALA A 217 -10.94 6.15 12.08
C ALA A 217 -10.63 4.67 11.80
N VAL A 218 -10.41 4.31 10.52
CA VAL A 218 -10.01 2.94 10.12
C VAL A 218 -8.67 2.56 10.73
N LEU A 219 -7.66 3.44 10.64
CA LEU A 219 -6.33 3.23 11.22
C LEU A 219 -6.43 2.93 12.73
N LYS A 220 -7.12 3.78 13.50
CA LYS A 220 -7.26 3.62 14.95
C LYS A 220 -8.02 2.34 15.32
N LYS A 221 -9.10 2.03 14.59
CA LYS A 221 -9.92 0.84 14.82
C LYS A 221 -9.10 -0.45 14.65
N TYR A 222 -8.26 -0.51 13.63
CA TYR A 222 -7.55 -1.73 13.25
C TYR A 222 -6.04 -1.72 13.48
N ALA A 223 -5.51 -0.71 14.19
CA ALA A 223 -4.06 -0.51 14.37
C ALA A 223 -3.31 -1.78 14.81
N LYS A 224 -3.89 -2.61 15.70
CA LYS A 224 -3.29 -3.87 16.16
C LYS A 224 -3.32 -5.01 15.14
N ARG A 225 -4.17 -4.88 14.11
CA ARG A 225 -4.29 -5.84 13.00
C ARG A 225 -3.63 -5.35 11.72
N ILE A 226 -2.96 -4.19 11.73
CA ILE A 226 -2.20 -3.68 10.60
C ILE A 226 -0.79 -4.29 10.63
N LYS A 227 -0.38 -4.91 9.52
CA LYS A 227 0.95 -5.53 9.34
C LYS A 227 1.73 -4.97 8.17
N HIS A 228 1.09 -4.13 7.35
CA HIS A 228 1.73 -3.36 6.28
C HIS A 228 1.03 -2.02 6.11
N VAL A 229 1.78 -1.00 5.70
CA VAL A 229 1.25 0.37 5.58
C VAL A 229 1.72 0.96 4.27
N HIS A 230 0.77 1.43 3.45
CA HIS A 230 1.04 2.29 2.31
C HIS A 230 0.78 3.75 2.69
N LEU A 231 1.83 4.54 2.55
CA LEU A 231 1.79 6.00 2.69
C LEU A 231 1.54 6.58 1.30
N LYS A 232 0.28 6.70 0.93
CA LYS A 232 -0.19 7.24 -0.35
C LYS A 232 -0.91 8.55 -0.09
N ASP A 233 -0.47 9.64 -0.72
CA ASP A 233 -1.09 10.96 -0.62
C ASP A 233 -2.01 11.22 -1.83
N ILE A 234 -2.87 12.21 -1.73
CA ILE A 234 -3.89 12.50 -2.74
C ILE A 234 -3.98 14.00 -3.07
N ARG A 235 -4.51 14.31 -4.25
CA ARG A 235 -4.88 15.67 -4.68
C ARG A 235 -6.39 15.81 -4.74
N PRO A 236 -7.03 16.47 -3.75
CA PRO A 236 -8.49 16.55 -3.64
C PRO A 236 -9.18 17.22 -4.85
N GLU A 237 -8.51 18.17 -5.48
CA GLU A 237 -9.02 18.86 -6.68
C GLU A 237 -9.12 17.90 -7.88
N VAL A 238 -8.20 16.93 -7.99
CA VAL A 238 -8.26 15.90 -9.04
C VAL A 238 -9.39 14.93 -8.74
N ILE A 239 -9.56 14.52 -7.49
CA ILE A 239 -10.68 13.67 -7.05
C ILE A 239 -12.03 14.34 -7.36
N ALA A 240 -12.15 15.64 -7.08
CA ALA A 240 -13.37 16.38 -7.39
C ALA A 240 -13.69 16.36 -8.89
N LYS A 241 -12.66 16.50 -9.76
CA LYS A 241 -12.81 16.36 -11.21
C LYS A 241 -13.22 14.96 -11.61
N VAL A 242 -12.58 13.91 -11.09
CA VAL A 242 -12.93 12.51 -11.38
C VAL A 242 -14.39 12.23 -11.06
N LYS A 243 -14.89 12.73 -9.92
CA LYS A 243 -16.30 12.61 -9.52
C LYS A 243 -17.24 13.36 -10.46
N ALA A 244 -16.91 14.62 -10.78
CA ALA A 244 -17.76 15.48 -11.60
C ALA A 244 -17.90 14.98 -13.04
N GLU A 245 -16.84 14.37 -13.58
CA GLU A 245 -16.77 13.88 -14.95
C GLU A 245 -17.04 12.36 -15.08
N ASN A 246 -17.34 11.67 -13.97
CA ASN A 246 -17.57 10.23 -13.92
C ASN A 246 -16.42 9.39 -14.51
N LEU A 247 -15.19 9.75 -14.20
CA LEU A 247 -14.01 9.12 -14.77
C LEU A 247 -13.72 7.75 -14.11
N SER A 248 -12.97 6.92 -14.83
CA SER A 248 -12.46 5.65 -14.34
C SER A 248 -11.27 5.83 -13.40
N PHE A 249 -10.87 4.75 -12.72
CA PHE A 249 -9.69 4.74 -11.86
C PHE A 249 -8.43 5.15 -12.62
N LEU A 250 -8.15 4.51 -13.76
CA LEU A 250 -6.96 4.77 -14.56
C LEU A 250 -6.93 6.20 -15.12
N GLN A 251 -8.08 6.75 -15.51
CA GLN A 251 -8.18 8.16 -15.90
C GLN A 251 -7.83 9.09 -14.72
N GLY A 252 -8.30 8.77 -13.51
CA GLY A 252 -7.94 9.49 -12.30
C GLY A 252 -6.44 9.45 -12.02
N VAL A 253 -5.81 8.29 -12.16
CA VAL A 253 -4.34 8.14 -11.99
C VAL A 253 -3.60 9.00 -13.01
N ARG A 254 -3.97 8.97 -14.28
CA ARG A 254 -3.36 9.81 -15.34
C ARG A 254 -3.50 11.30 -15.07
N LEU A 255 -4.57 11.72 -14.42
CA LEU A 255 -4.78 13.11 -13.99
C LEU A 255 -3.97 13.48 -12.74
N GLY A 256 -3.31 12.53 -12.12
CA GLY A 256 -2.48 12.74 -10.94
C GLY A 256 -3.26 12.76 -9.63
N THR A 257 -4.28 11.92 -9.47
CA THR A 257 -5.03 11.76 -8.20
C THR A 257 -4.11 11.47 -7.03
N PHE A 258 -3.14 10.57 -7.23
CA PHE A 258 -2.19 10.18 -6.20
C PHE A 258 -0.88 10.94 -6.29
N THR A 259 -0.22 11.06 -5.14
CA THR A 259 1.12 11.60 -5.02
C THR A 259 1.81 11.03 -3.78
N VAL A 260 3.07 11.43 -3.57
CA VAL A 260 3.87 10.97 -2.43
C VAL A 260 3.59 11.81 -1.17
N PRO A 261 3.86 11.29 0.05
CA PRO A 261 3.75 12.04 1.29
C PRO A 261 4.47 13.40 1.25
N GLY A 262 3.73 14.45 1.60
CA GLY A 262 4.23 15.82 1.62
C GLY A 262 4.07 16.60 0.32
N ASP A 263 3.41 16.02 -0.68
CA ASP A 263 3.07 16.68 -1.94
C ASP A 263 1.54 16.79 -2.17
N GLY A 264 0.74 16.17 -1.33
CA GLY A 264 -0.72 16.18 -1.38
C GLY A 264 -1.36 16.80 -0.15
N ALA A 265 -2.56 16.32 0.20
CA ALA A 265 -3.40 16.90 1.23
C ALA A 265 -3.41 16.12 2.56
N ILE A 266 -2.82 14.92 2.63
CA ILE A 266 -2.84 14.10 3.84
C ILE A 266 -1.76 14.57 4.82
N ASP A 267 -2.14 14.87 6.07
CA ASP A 267 -1.18 15.03 7.16
C ASP A 267 -0.85 13.66 7.74
N PHE A 268 0.37 13.18 7.48
CA PHE A 268 0.83 11.87 7.95
C PHE A 268 1.31 11.87 9.40
N ALA A 269 1.51 13.01 10.04
CA ALA A 269 2.00 13.05 11.42
C ALA A 269 1.07 12.27 12.38
N PRO A 270 -0.28 12.43 12.35
CA PRO A 270 -1.18 11.64 13.18
C PRO A 270 -1.15 10.13 12.87
N ILE A 271 -0.86 9.75 11.61
CA ILE A 271 -0.72 8.34 11.22
C ILE A 271 0.50 7.75 11.92
N PHE A 272 1.65 8.43 11.88
CA PHE A 272 2.87 8.00 12.56
C PHE A 272 2.70 7.92 14.08
N ASP A 273 1.94 8.86 14.67
CA ASP A 273 1.64 8.84 16.11
C ASP A 273 0.87 7.56 16.49
N VAL A 274 -0.18 7.19 15.76
CA VAL A 274 -0.95 5.96 16.01
C VAL A 274 -0.09 4.70 15.84
N LEU A 275 0.75 4.65 14.80
CA LEU A 275 1.64 3.52 14.57
C LEU A 275 2.66 3.37 15.69
N ALA A 276 3.21 4.48 16.21
CA ALA A 276 4.14 4.48 17.34
C ALA A 276 3.45 4.04 18.65
N GLU A 277 2.29 4.62 18.97
CA GLU A 277 1.51 4.28 20.15
C GLU A 277 1.11 2.80 20.22
N THR A 278 0.86 2.20 19.05
CA THR A 278 0.46 0.78 18.96
C THR A 278 1.63 -0.19 18.83
N GLY A 279 2.87 0.34 18.79
CA GLY A 279 4.07 -0.47 18.67
C GLY A 279 4.19 -1.19 17.33
N TYR A 280 3.82 -0.51 16.22
CA TYR A 280 3.91 -1.08 14.88
C TYR A 280 5.34 -1.52 14.56
N GLU A 281 5.45 -2.70 13.96
CA GLU A 281 6.71 -3.28 13.46
C GLU A 281 6.54 -3.72 12.00
N GLY A 282 7.52 -3.40 11.15
CA GLY A 282 7.51 -3.75 9.74
C GLY A 282 7.85 -2.58 8.83
N TYR A 283 7.41 -2.64 7.59
CA TYR A 283 7.63 -1.58 6.63
C TYR A 283 6.47 -0.59 6.61
N VAL A 284 6.80 0.69 6.59
CA VAL A 284 5.94 1.75 6.06
C VAL A 284 6.44 2.07 4.67
N LEU A 285 5.57 1.99 3.68
CA LEU A 285 5.93 1.99 2.27
C LEU A 285 5.30 3.18 1.57
N VAL A 286 6.12 3.98 0.90
CA VAL A 286 5.64 5.06 0.04
C VAL A 286 5.11 4.46 -1.25
N GLU A 287 3.90 4.81 -1.62
CA GLU A 287 3.30 4.41 -2.88
C GLU A 287 2.58 5.58 -3.54
N ALA A 288 2.88 5.82 -4.81
CA ALA A 288 2.19 6.82 -5.61
C ALA A 288 2.14 6.36 -7.06
N GLU A 289 0.92 6.13 -7.52
CA GLU A 289 0.64 5.86 -8.94
C GLU A 289 0.68 7.18 -9.69
N GLN A 290 1.82 7.47 -10.32
CA GLN A 290 2.07 8.72 -11.02
C GLN A 290 2.64 8.46 -12.42
N ASP A 291 2.45 9.44 -13.31
CA ASP A 291 3.16 9.47 -14.59
C ASP A 291 4.61 9.96 -14.37
N PRO A 292 5.63 9.12 -14.54
CA PRO A 292 7.02 9.50 -14.32
C PRO A 292 7.54 10.59 -15.28
N ALA A 293 6.86 10.82 -16.40
CA ALA A 293 7.19 11.92 -17.29
C ALA A 293 6.79 13.29 -16.73
N ILE A 294 5.79 13.32 -15.82
CA ILE A 294 5.30 14.53 -15.16
C ILE A 294 5.87 14.64 -13.75
N ALA A 295 5.89 13.54 -13.00
CA ALA A 295 6.38 13.44 -11.64
C ALA A 295 7.66 12.60 -11.64
N ASN A 296 8.82 13.24 -11.80
CA ASN A 296 10.10 12.50 -11.81
C ASN A 296 10.22 11.62 -10.56
N PRO A 297 10.30 10.28 -10.70
CA PRO A 297 10.16 9.36 -9.58
C PRO A 297 11.26 9.52 -8.54
N PHE A 298 12.50 9.83 -8.95
CA PHE A 298 13.60 10.05 -8.01
C PHE A 298 13.41 11.34 -7.19
N GLU A 299 13.00 12.44 -7.83
CA GLU A 299 12.72 13.70 -7.12
C GLU A 299 11.55 13.54 -6.13
N TYR A 300 10.50 12.80 -6.53
CA TYR A 300 9.36 12.53 -5.67
C TYR A 300 9.72 11.57 -4.52
N ALA A 301 10.57 10.57 -4.78
CA ALA A 301 11.11 9.71 -3.73
C ALA A 301 11.90 10.51 -2.68
N LEU A 302 12.77 11.44 -3.10
CA LEU A 302 13.50 12.35 -2.21
C LEU A 302 12.57 13.28 -1.41
N LYS A 303 11.50 13.80 -2.04
CA LYS A 303 10.47 14.62 -1.38
C LYS A 303 9.79 13.84 -0.26
N ALA A 304 9.30 12.64 -0.56
CA ALA A 304 8.69 11.75 0.44
C ALA A 304 9.65 11.42 1.58
N ARG A 305 10.88 11.05 1.22
CA ARG A 305 11.92 10.69 2.20
C ARG A 305 12.21 11.82 3.18
N LYS A 306 12.33 13.05 2.67
CA LYS A 306 12.53 14.25 3.49
C LYS A 306 11.35 14.50 4.43
N TYR A 307 10.14 14.46 3.90
CA TYR A 307 8.91 14.66 4.69
C TYR A 307 8.79 13.63 5.82
N ILE A 308 9.02 12.35 5.52
CA ILE A 308 8.94 11.28 6.52
C ILE A 308 10.03 11.43 7.59
N ALA A 309 11.25 11.81 7.20
CA ALA A 309 12.31 12.09 8.17
C ALA A 309 11.94 13.24 9.14
N GLU A 310 11.29 14.29 8.63
CA GLU A 310 10.86 15.44 9.43
C GLU A 310 9.68 15.10 10.36
N LYS A 311 8.76 14.23 9.94
CA LYS A 311 7.52 13.94 10.67
C LYS A 311 7.59 12.71 11.56
N ALA A 312 8.27 11.64 11.12
CA ALA A 312 8.37 10.36 11.82
C ALA A 312 9.74 10.10 12.43
N GLY A 313 10.76 10.86 12.02
CA GLY A 313 12.13 10.66 12.44
C GLY A 313 12.80 9.42 11.81
N LEU A 314 12.17 8.75 10.84
CA LEU A 314 12.71 7.57 10.15
C LEU A 314 13.83 7.91 9.17
#